data_d8ca79d4cdad2f01ad5ca51b54459a37
#
_entry.id   d8ca79d4cdad2f01ad5ca51b54459a37
#
_cell.length_a   1.000
_cell.length_b   1.000
_cell.length_c   1.000
_cell.angle_alpha   90.00
_cell.angle_beta   90.00
_cell.angle_gamma   90.00
#
_symmetry.space_group_name_H-M   'P 1'
#
loop_
_entity.id
_entity.type
_entity.pdbx_description
1 polymer ?
#
loop_
_entity_poly.entity_id
_entity_poly.type
_entity_poly.pdbx_seq_one_letter_code
_entity_poly.pdbx_strand_id
1 'polypeptide(L)'
;AGSVDMLEQLGEVSPGHRVWLRVNPGFGHGHSQKTNTGGENSKHGIWYSDLPAALEVIQRYKLKLVGIHMHIGSGVDYGHLEQVCGAMVRQVVDFGQDLEAISAGGGLSIPYLEGEEPVNTDHYFGLWNNAREQIAKHLGHPVKLEIEPGRFLVAEAGVLVAQVRSVKEMGSRHFVLIDAGFNDLMRPAMYGSYHAISAMTGDGRSLEQVPQVETVVAGPLCESGDVFTQQEGGKVETRLLPAVVPGDYLVPVSYTHLPLPTICSV
;
A
#
# COMPACT_ATOMS: atom_id res chain seq x y z
N ALA A 1 13.65 -7.64 -10.27
CA ALA A 1 13.04 -7.75 -11.58
C ALA A 1 11.65 -8.39 -11.46
N GLY A 2 10.69 -7.86 -12.21
CA GLY A 2 9.29 -8.31 -12.22
C GLY A 2 8.86 -8.96 -13.54
N SER A 3 9.75 -9.11 -14.51
CA SER A 3 9.53 -9.83 -15.77
C SER A 3 10.85 -10.37 -16.32
N VAL A 4 10.77 -11.32 -17.22
CA VAL A 4 11.93 -11.89 -17.94
C VAL A 4 12.60 -10.81 -18.79
N ASP A 5 11.80 -9.97 -19.46
CA ASP A 5 12.32 -8.86 -20.29
C ASP A 5 13.12 -7.82 -19.48
N MET A 6 12.70 -7.55 -18.23
CA MET A 6 13.48 -6.69 -17.32
C MET A 6 14.83 -7.30 -16.96
N LEU A 7 14.93 -8.62 -16.86
CA LEU A 7 16.21 -9.31 -16.66
C LEU A 7 17.11 -9.21 -17.89
N GLU A 8 16.54 -9.35 -19.10
CA GLU A 8 17.27 -9.18 -20.35
C GLU A 8 17.87 -7.76 -20.42
N GLN A 9 17.02 -6.73 -20.25
CA GLN A 9 17.44 -5.33 -20.27
C GLN A 9 18.53 -5.04 -19.21
N LEU A 10 18.35 -5.56 -17.99
CA LEU A 10 19.37 -5.42 -16.94
C LEU A 10 20.67 -6.12 -17.34
N GLY A 11 20.58 -7.33 -17.89
CA GLY A 11 21.71 -8.12 -18.32
C GLY A 11 22.52 -7.47 -19.43
N GLU A 12 21.84 -6.83 -20.40
CA GLU A 12 22.48 -6.08 -21.48
C GLU A 12 23.26 -4.85 -20.94
N VAL A 13 22.68 -4.13 -19.99
CA VAL A 13 23.28 -2.90 -19.45
C VAL A 13 24.33 -3.19 -18.37
N SER A 14 24.10 -4.20 -17.53
CA SER A 14 24.93 -4.50 -16.37
C SER A 14 25.11 -6.02 -16.16
N PRO A 15 25.88 -6.70 -17.00
CA PRO A 15 26.18 -8.13 -16.79
C PRO A 15 26.81 -8.38 -15.41
N GLY A 16 26.45 -9.48 -14.76
CA GLY A 16 26.93 -9.82 -13.42
C GLY A 16 26.28 -9.06 -12.28
N HIS A 17 25.24 -8.24 -12.55
CA HIS A 17 24.51 -7.49 -11.52
C HIS A 17 23.79 -8.41 -10.53
N ARG A 18 23.66 -7.97 -9.28
CA ARG A 18 22.89 -8.67 -8.25
C ARG A 18 21.40 -8.41 -8.48
N VAL A 19 20.59 -9.45 -8.46
CA VAL A 19 19.16 -9.32 -8.81
C VAL A 19 18.25 -10.12 -7.87
N TRP A 20 17.09 -9.55 -7.59
CA TRP A 20 15.96 -10.21 -6.96
C TRP A 20 14.90 -10.57 -8.01
N LEU A 21 14.26 -11.72 -7.87
CA LEU A 21 13.08 -12.07 -8.66
C LEU A 21 11.82 -11.83 -7.84
N ARG A 22 10.97 -10.91 -8.30
CA ARG A 22 9.62 -10.80 -7.76
C ARG A 22 8.75 -11.85 -8.41
N VAL A 23 8.25 -12.78 -7.60
CA VAL A 23 7.44 -13.90 -8.06
C VAL A 23 5.96 -13.62 -7.80
N ASN A 24 5.13 -13.90 -8.79
CA ASN A 24 3.68 -14.00 -8.67
C ASN A 24 3.31 -15.47 -8.46
N PRO A 25 2.84 -15.87 -7.27
CA PRO A 25 2.55 -17.26 -6.95
C PRO A 25 1.22 -17.80 -7.50
N GLY A 26 0.50 -17.00 -8.31
CA GLY A 26 -0.77 -17.36 -8.91
C GLY A 26 -2.00 -17.02 -8.07
N PHE A 27 -1.81 -16.42 -6.92
CA PHE A 27 -2.90 -15.90 -6.07
C PHE A 27 -2.51 -14.57 -5.45
N GLY A 28 -3.48 -13.82 -4.97
CA GLY A 28 -3.24 -12.53 -4.34
C GLY A 28 -4.38 -12.10 -3.43
N HIS A 29 -4.13 -11.08 -2.63
CA HIS A 29 -5.08 -10.47 -1.70
C HIS A 29 -4.93 -8.95 -1.73
N GLY A 30 -6.02 -8.24 -1.40
CA GLY A 30 -6.04 -6.78 -1.25
C GLY A 30 -7.44 -6.33 -0.84
N HIS A 31 -7.56 -5.20 -0.18
CA HIS A 31 -8.85 -4.61 0.20
C HIS A 31 -9.74 -4.31 -1.02
N SER A 32 -9.14 -4.13 -2.19
CA SER A 32 -9.81 -4.00 -3.47
C SER A 32 -8.96 -4.62 -4.58
N GLN A 33 -9.56 -4.87 -5.75
CA GLN A 33 -8.82 -5.34 -6.93
C GLN A 33 -7.66 -4.40 -7.30
N LYS A 34 -7.80 -3.10 -7.04
CA LYS A 34 -6.76 -2.10 -7.31
C LYS A 34 -5.53 -2.21 -6.39
N THR A 35 -5.66 -2.86 -5.25
CA THR A 35 -4.58 -3.08 -4.27
C THR A 35 -4.07 -4.52 -4.25
N ASN A 36 -4.67 -5.40 -5.04
CA ASN A 36 -4.20 -6.76 -5.23
C ASN A 36 -2.95 -6.78 -6.13
N THR A 37 -1.87 -7.38 -5.64
CA THR A 37 -0.58 -7.45 -6.35
C THR A 37 -0.14 -8.87 -6.68
N GLY A 38 -1.05 -9.85 -6.59
CA GLY A 38 -0.83 -11.25 -6.97
C GLY A 38 -1.99 -11.81 -7.82
N GLY A 39 -1.81 -13.02 -8.35
CA GLY A 39 -2.79 -13.69 -9.21
C GLY A 39 -2.81 -13.19 -10.66
N GLU A 40 -3.70 -13.74 -11.48
CA GLU A 40 -3.79 -13.51 -12.94
C GLU A 40 -4.16 -12.07 -13.32
N ASN A 41 -4.87 -11.36 -12.45
CA ASN A 41 -5.30 -9.98 -12.68
C ASN A 41 -4.29 -8.93 -12.20
N SER A 42 -3.10 -9.35 -11.82
CA SER A 42 -2.03 -8.47 -11.36
C SER A 42 -0.89 -8.40 -12.39
N LYS A 43 -0.45 -7.19 -12.70
CA LYS A 43 0.73 -6.97 -13.57
C LYS A 43 2.06 -7.24 -12.87
N HIS A 44 2.06 -7.59 -11.60
CA HIS A 44 3.25 -7.63 -10.77
C HIS A 44 3.87 -9.03 -10.71
N GLY A 45 5.19 -9.07 -10.88
CA GLY A 45 6.01 -10.26 -10.68
C GLY A 45 6.05 -11.19 -11.90
N ILE A 46 7.05 -12.05 -11.91
CA ILE A 46 7.20 -13.14 -12.87
C ILE A 46 6.23 -14.24 -12.44
N TRP A 47 5.43 -14.72 -13.36
CA TRP A 47 4.54 -15.85 -13.09
C TRP A 47 5.38 -17.08 -12.70
N TYR A 48 4.97 -17.81 -11.70
CA TYR A 48 5.77 -18.89 -11.11
C TYR A 48 6.22 -19.94 -12.13
N SER A 49 5.45 -20.23 -13.19
CA SER A 49 5.84 -21.17 -14.24
C SER A 49 6.92 -20.63 -15.20
N ASP A 50 7.17 -19.33 -15.20
CA ASP A 50 8.13 -18.67 -16.08
C ASP A 50 9.51 -18.47 -15.43
N LEU A 51 9.68 -18.94 -14.20
CA LEU A 51 10.97 -18.91 -13.49
C LEU A 51 12.11 -19.65 -14.22
N PRO A 52 11.87 -20.76 -14.92
CA PRO A 52 12.92 -21.37 -15.77
C PRO A 52 13.47 -20.43 -16.84
N ALA A 53 12.60 -19.65 -17.52
CA ALA A 53 13.03 -18.65 -18.51
C ALA A 53 13.84 -17.52 -17.84
N ALA A 54 13.47 -17.10 -16.63
CA ALA A 54 14.25 -16.12 -15.87
C ALA A 54 15.65 -16.64 -15.53
N LEU A 55 15.79 -17.94 -15.21
CA LEU A 55 17.10 -18.56 -14.96
C LEU A 55 17.98 -18.58 -16.20
N GLU A 56 17.45 -18.85 -17.37
CA GLU A 56 18.21 -18.82 -18.63
C GLU A 56 18.85 -17.45 -18.86
N VAL A 57 18.10 -16.37 -18.58
CA VAL A 57 18.61 -14.99 -18.67
C VAL A 57 19.69 -14.73 -17.63
N ILE A 58 19.45 -15.13 -16.38
CA ILE A 58 20.42 -14.99 -15.28
C ILE A 58 21.74 -15.65 -15.66
N GLN A 59 21.70 -16.87 -16.23
CA GLN A 59 22.88 -17.60 -16.67
C GLN A 59 23.57 -16.91 -17.86
N ARG A 60 22.81 -16.49 -18.86
CA ARG A 60 23.32 -15.84 -20.07
C ARG A 60 24.14 -14.58 -19.74
N TYR A 61 23.62 -13.74 -18.85
CA TYR A 61 24.26 -12.48 -18.48
C TYR A 61 25.10 -12.59 -17.17
N LYS A 62 25.23 -13.80 -16.63
CA LYS A 62 25.95 -14.07 -15.37
C LYS A 62 25.46 -13.20 -14.20
N LEU A 63 24.15 -12.89 -14.19
CA LEU A 63 23.55 -12.16 -13.09
C LEU A 63 23.67 -12.97 -11.80
N LYS A 64 23.75 -12.28 -10.66
CA LYS A 64 23.86 -12.91 -9.34
C LYS A 64 22.49 -12.90 -8.68
N LEU A 65 21.83 -14.05 -8.67
CA LEU A 65 20.56 -14.20 -7.98
C LEU A 65 20.77 -14.03 -6.47
N VAL A 66 20.11 -13.06 -5.87
CA VAL A 66 20.14 -12.79 -4.42
C VAL A 66 19.04 -13.55 -3.71
N GLY A 67 17.83 -13.48 -4.25
CA GLY A 67 16.67 -14.07 -3.60
C GLY A 67 15.36 -13.94 -4.36
N ILE A 68 14.33 -14.50 -3.75
CA ILE A 68 12.94 -14.39 -4.21
C ILE A 68 12.19 -13.39 -3.32
N HIS A 69 11.43 -12.54 -3.97
CA HIS A 69 10.56 -11.55 -3.36
C HIS A 69 9.10 -11.85 -3.71
N MET A 70 8.22 -11.79 -2.73
CA MET A 70 6.77 -11.81 -2.92
C MET A 70 6.15 -10.62 -2.21
N HIS A 71 5.26 -9.90 -2.91
CA HIS A 71 4.42 -8.86 -2.34
C HIS A 71 3.02 -9.06 -2.89
N ILE A 72 2.08 -9.51 -2.06
CA ILE A 72 0.82 -10.08 -2.51
C ILE A 72 -0.39 -9.22 -2.12
N GLY A 73 -0.18 -7.96 -1.81
CA GLY A 73 -1.25 -7.00 -1.54
C GLY A 73 -1.04 -6.18 -0.28
N SER A 74 -2.00 -5.33 0.01
CA SER A 74 -2.00 -4.46 1.19
C SER A 74 -3.00 -4.98 2.22
N GLY A 75 -2.62 -4.94 3.49
CA GLY A 75 -3.40 -5.46 4.61
C GLY A 75 -2.83 -6.77 5.13
N VAL A 76 -3.11 -7.07 6.39
CA VAL A 76 -2.66 -8.30 7.03
C VAL A 76 -3.88 -9.15 7.36
N ASP A 77 -4.08 -10.18 6.56
CA ASP A 77 -4.90 -11.34 6.88
C ASP A 77 -3.93 -12.49 7.18
N TYR A 78 -3.88 -12.93 8.43
CA TYR A 78 -2.92 -13.95 8.85
C TYR A 78 -3.15 -15.31 8.20
N GLY A 79 -4.41 -15.68 7.92
CA GLY A 79 -4.70 -16.92 7.19
C GLY A 79 -4.20 -16.89 5.75
N HIS A 80 -4.33 -15.74 5.10
CA HIS A 80 -3.74 -15.52 3.79
C HIS A 80 -2.20 -15.46 3.87
N LEU A 81 -1.64 -14.82 4.89
CA LEU A 81 -0.20 -14.72 5.09
C LEU A 81 0.46 -16.10 5.26
N GLU A 82 -0.18 -17.04 5.96
CA GLU A 82 0.27 -18.43 6.05
C GLU A 82 0.36 -19.10 4.67
N GLN A 83 -0.63 -18.85 3.80
CA GLN A 83 -0.61 -19.37 2.42
C GLN A 83 0.56 -18.78 1.62
N VAL A 84 0.84 -17.48 1.79
CA VAL A 84 1.97 -16.78 1.15
C VAL A 84 3.30 -17.35 1.64
N CYS A 85 3.48 -17.52 2.94
CA CYS A 85 4.66 -18.14 3.52
C CYS A 85 4.87 -19.57 2.98
N GLY A 86 3.80 -20.36 2.92
CA GLY A 86 3.85 -21.70 2.32
C GLY A 86 4.19 -21.68 0.82
N ALA A 87 3.69 -20.68 0.08
CA ALA A 87 4.04 -20.51 -1.33
C ALA A 87 5.52 -20.12 -1.50
N MET A 88 6.05 -19.23 -0.66
CA MET A 88 7.47 -18.89 -0.68
C MET A 88 8.35 -20.13 -0.51
N VAL A 89 8.05 -20.97 0.47
CA VAL A 89 8.80 -22.22 0.71
C VAL A 89 8.74 -23.12 -0.52
N ARG A 90 7.54 -23.37 -1.06
CA ARG A 90 7.38 -24.21 -2.26
C ARG A 90 8.16 -23.66 -3.45
N GLN A 91 8.04 -22.35 -3.72
CA GLN A 91 8.73 -21.74 -4.86
C GLN A 91 10.25 -21.86 -4.74
N VAL A 92 10.82 -21.68 -3.54
CA VAL A 92 12.26 -21.83 -3.35
C VAL A 92 12.70 -23.28 -3.59
N VAL A 93 11.94 -24.25 -3.06
CA VAL A 93 12.23 -25.69 -3.25
C VAL A 93 12.13 -26.09 -4.72
N ASP A 94 11.04 -25.69 -5.40
CA ASP A 94 10.80 -26.04 -6.80
C ASP A 94 11.79 -25.36 -7.75
N PHE A 95 12.19 -24.12 -7.41
CA PHE A 95 13.15 -23.35 -8.19
C PHE A 95 14.57 -23.94 -8.13
N GLY A 96 14.92 -24.62 -7.06
CA GLY A 96 16.16 -25.38 -6.92
C GLY A 96 17.45 -24.55 -7.04
N GLN A 97 17.36 -23.24 -6.79
CA GLN A 97 18.52 -22.34 -6.82
C GLN A 97 18.94 -21.95 -5.41
N ASP A 98 20.24 -21.70 -5.25
CA ASP A 98 20.77 -21.17 -4.01
C ASP A 98 20.42 -19.69 -3.84
N LEU A 99 20.01 -19.28 -2.63
CA LEU A 99 19.53 -17.94 -2.31
C LEU A 99 20.18 -17.41 -1.03
N GLU A 100 20.59 -16.15 -1.05
CA GLU A 100 21.10 -15.45 0.14
C GLU A 100 19.98 -14.98 1.07
N ALA A 101 18.80 -14.69 0.50
CA ALA A 101 17.69 -14.07 1.21
C ALA A 101 16.32 -14.37 0.57
N ILE A 102 15.27 -14.20 1.37
CA ILE A 102 13.88 -14.08 0.92
C ILE A 102 13.31 -12.74 1.35
N SER A 103 12.39 -12.16 0.55
CA SER A 103 11.71 -10.91 0.90
C SER A 103 10.21 -11.12 0.96
N ALA A 104 9.63 -10.70 2.09
CA ALA A 104 8.19 -10.68 2.32
C ALA A 104 7.49 -9.51 1.62
N GLY A 105 8.24 -8.61 0.99
CA GLY A 105 7.71 -7.38 0.40
C GLY A 105 7.15 -6.43 1.45
N GLY A 106 6.22 -5.60 1.03
CA GLY A 106 5.48 -4.69 1.89
C GLY A 106 4.09 -5.22 2.27
N GLY A 107 3.18 -4.31 2.58
CA GLY A 107 1.78 -4.63 2.84
C GLY A 107 1.35 -4.54 4.30
N LEU A 108 2.28 -4.31 5.24
CA LEU A 108 1.92 -3.99 6.61
C LEU A 108 1.01 -2.76 6.65
N SER A 109 -0.16 -2.91 7.25
CA SER A 109 -1.17 -1.87 7.40
C SER A 109 -1.10 -1.19 8.76
N ILE A 110 -1.87 -0.11 8.88
CA ILE A 110 -2.19 0.55 10.15
C ILE A 110 -3.70 0.51 10.35
N PRO A 111 -4.20 0.67 11.57
CA PRO A 111 -5.63 0.88 11.79
C PRO A 111 -6.05 2.25 11.23
N TYR A 112 -7.19 2.30 10.54
CA TYR A 112 -7.79 3.53 10.02
C TYR A 112 -9.08 3.89 10.75
N LEU A 113 -9.76 2.90 11.29
CA LEU A 113 -10.99 3.07 12.05
C LEU A 113 -10.73 2.90 13.55
N GLU A 114 -11.48 3.63 14.36
CA GLU A 114 -11.46 3.45 15.80
C GLU A 114 -11.90 2.02 16.16
N GLY A 115 -11.12 1.36 17.00
CA GLY A 115 -11.36 -0.03 17.41
C GLY A 115 -10.76 -1.09 16.48
N GLU A 116 -10.13 -0.72 15.37
CA GLU A 116 -9.30 -1.66 14.59
C GLU A 116 -8.04 -2.01 15.38
N GLU A 117 -7.74 -3.31 15.46
CA GLU A 117 -6.52 -3.77 16.10
C GLU A 117 -5.28 -3.49 15.25
N PRO A 118 -4.20 -3.00 15.84
CA PRO A 118 -2.94 -2.83 15.14
C PRO A 118 -2.36 -4.19 14.71
N VAL A 119 -1.54 -4.18 13.67
CA VAL A 119 -0.83 -5.38 13.22
C VAL A 119 0.06 -5.92 14.34
N ASN A 120 -0.14 -7.20 14.68
CA ASN A 120 0.76 -7.91 15.59
C ASN A 120 2.05 -8.27 14.84
N THR A 121 3.10 -7.46 15.02
CA THR A 121 4.38 -7.61 14.33
C THR A 121 5.13 -8.87 14.74
N ASP A 122 4.97 -9.34 15.98
CA ASP A 122 5.60 -10.57 16.45
C ASP A 122 5.01 -11.80 15.76
N HIS A 123 3.67 -11.82 15.62
CA HIS A 123 2.99 -12.88 14.89
C HIS A 123 3.35 -12.86 13.40
N TYR A 124 3.35 -11.67 12.78
CA TYR A 124 3.79 -11.49 11.38
C TYR A 124 5.22 -12.00 11.18
N PHE A 125 6.15 -11.59 12.05
CA PHE A 125 7.53 -12.05 12.00
C PHE A 125 7.61 -13.57 12.22
N GLY A 126 6.87 -14.12 13.17
CA GLY A 126 6.87 -15.56 13.48
C GLY A 126 6.53 -16.42 12.26
N LEU A 127 5.50 -16.05 11.48
CA LEU A 127 5.09 -16.74 10.27
C LEU A 127 6.20 -16.72 9.20
N TRP A 128 6.74 -15.55 8.92
CA TRP A 128 7.84 -15.41 7.93
C TRP A 128 9.13 -16.04 8.38
N ASN A 129 9.48 -15.93 9.67
CA ASN A 129 10.67 -16.57 10.21
C ASN A 129 10.59 -18.10 10.13
N ASN A 130 9.42 -18.67 10.37
CA ASN A 130 9.19 -20.11 10.21
C ASN A 130 9.41 -20.56 8.76
N ALA A 131 8.90 -19.80 7.79
CA ALA A 131 9.16 -20.06 6.37
C ALA A 131 10.66 -19.95 6.03
N ARG A 132 11.33 -18.90 6.53
CA ARG A 132 12.78 -18.70 6.38
C ARG A 132 13.59 -19.87 6.93
N GLU A 133 13.22 -20.40 8.09
CA GLU A 133 13.91 -21.54 8.71
C GLU A 133 13.76 -22.82 7.91
N GLN A 134 12.56 -23.07 7.36
CA GLN A 134 12.33 -24.19 6.46
C GLN A 134 13.21 -24.09 5.21
N ILE A 135 13.29 -22.90 4.61
CA ILE A 135 14.13 -22.63 3.44
C ILE A 135 15.62 -22.79 3.78
N ALA A 136 16.08 -22.22 4.90
CA ALA A 136 17.45 -22.34 5.35
C ALA A 136 17.86 -23.81 5.58
N LYS A 137 16.95 -24.62 6.13
CA LYS A 137 17.14 -26.07 6.29
C LYS A 137 17.25 -26.78 4.94
N HIS A 138 16.43 -26.40 3.96
CA HIS A 138 16.48 -26.98 2.61
C HIS A 138 17.77 -26.63 1.88
N LEU A 139 18.22 -25.38 1.94
CA LEU A 139 19.44 -24.90 1.29
C LEU A 139 20.72 -25.31 2.04
N GLY A 140 20.63 -25.69 3.31
CA GLY A 140 21.78 -26.13 4.13
C GLY A 140 22.60 -24.96 4.70
N HIS A 141 22.13 -23.73 4.65
CA HIS A 141 22.79 -22.56 5.21
C HIS A 141 21.77 -21.48 5.67
N PRO A 142 22.19 -20.49 6.49
CA PRO A 142 21.32 -19.39 6.90
C PRO A 142 20.85 -18.54 5.74
N VAL A 143 19.56 -18.17 5.76
CA VAL A 143 18.93 -17.28 4.79
C VAL A 143 18.44 -16.02 5.52
N LYS A 144 18.63 -14.84 4.93
CA LYS A 144 18.12 -13.58 5.47
C LYS A 144 16.63 -13.43 5.16
N LEU A 145 15.91 -12.75 6.05
CA LEU A 145 14.53 -12.29 5.82
C LEU A 145 14.54 -10.77 5.68
N GLU A 146 13.95 -10.27 4.60
CA GLU A 146 13.83 -8.85 4.30
C GLU A 146 12.35 -8.46 4.18
N ILE A 147 12.02 -7.23 4.56
CA ILE A 147 10.68 -6.63 4.43
C ILE A 147 10.77 -5.21 3.88
N GLU A 148 9.69 -4.72 3.30
CA GLU A 148 9.59 -3.39 2.67
C GLU A 148 8.39 -2.60 3.26
N PRO A 149 8.36 -2.30 4.56
CA PRO A 149 7.23 -1.65 5.21
C PRO A 149 7.21 -0.15 4.86
N GLY A 150 6.33 0.25 3.95
CA GLY A 150 6.13 1.66 3.59
C GLY A 150 5.13 2.35 4.52
N ARG A 151 3.83 2.08 4.31
CA ARG A 151 2.72 2.69 5.05
C ARG A 151 2.87 2.55 6.56
N PHE A 152 3.20 1.38 7.04
CA PHE A 152 3.33 1.07 8.46
C PHE A 152 4.28 2.03 9.21
N LEU A 153 5.35 2.48 8.55
CA LEU A 153 6.37 3.33 9.17
C LEU A 153 5.98 4.82 9.20
N VAL A 154 5.15 5.28 8.29
CA VAL A 154 5.01 6.74 8.07
C VAL A 154 3.56 7.25 8.05
N ALA A 155 2.56 6.37 7.91
CA ALA A 155 1.18 6.84 7.74
C ALA A 155 0.67 7.60 8.95
N GLU A 156 0.90 7.11 10.15
CA GLU A 156 0.43 7.74 11.39
C GLU A 156 1.21 9.03 11.74
N ALA A 157 2.37 9.24 11.12
CA ALA A 157 3.17 10.45 11.31
C ALA A 157 2.74 11.60 10.38
N GLY A 158 1.86 11.35 9.41
CA GLY A 158 1.43 12.32 8.41
C GLY A 158 0.02 12.83 8.61
N VAL A 159 -0.18 14.13 8.41
CA VAL A 159 -1.49 14.78 8.36
C VAL A 159 -1.56 15.71 7.16
N LEU A 160 -2.76 15.86 6.59
CA LEU A 160 -3.05 16.89 5.59
C LEU A 160 -3.77 18.03 6.32
N VAL A 161 -3.25 19.25 6.26
CA VAL A 161 -3.92 20.43 6.80
C VAL A 161 -4.50 21.23 5.64
N ALA A 162 -5.81 21.39 5.61
CA ALA A 162 -6.50 22.10 4.55
C ALA A 162 -7.48 23.13 5.11
N GLN A 163 -7.47 24.34 4.52
CA GLN A 163 -8.33 25.42 4.96
C GLN A 163 -9.75 25.29 4.39
N VAL A 164 -10.73 25.50 5.22
CA VAL A 164 -12.14 25.61 4.81
C VAL A 164 -12.32 26.89 3.99
N ARG A 165 -12.74 26.74 2.74
CA ARG A 165 -12.95 27.86 1.79
C ARG A 165 -14.42 28.22 1.66
N SER A 166 -15.32 27.24 1.83
CA SER A 166 -16.75 27.46 1.71
C SER A 166 -17.53 26.41 2.47
N VAL A 167 -18.67 26.80 2.97
CA VAL A 167 -19.68 25.92 3.58
C VAL A 167 -21.00 26.17 2.86
N LYS A 168 -21.74 25.12 2.50
CA LYS A 168 -23.02 25.24 1.82
C LYS A 168 -23.94 24.06 2.05
N GLU A 169 -25.24 24.35 1.99
CA GLU A 169 -26.27 23.32 1.98
C GLU A 169 -26.65 22.93 0.54
N MET A 170 -26.72 21.62 0.30
CA MET A 170 -27.14 21.05 -0.99
C MET A 170 -28.27 20.06 -0.75
N GLY A 171 -29.48 20.57 -0.72
CA GLY A 171 -30.65 19.80 -0.30
C GLY A 171 -30.54 19.40 1.17
N SER A 172 -30.47 18.11 1.43
CA SER A 172 -30.30 17.55 2.79
C SER A 172 -28.83 17.33 3.20
N ARG A 173 -27.88 17.78 2.39
CA ARG A 173 -26.44 17.53 2.61
C ARG A 173 -25.72 18.83 2.97
N HIS A 174 -24.93 18.78 4.04
CA HIS A 174 -24.03 19.85 4.45
C HIS A 174 -22.65 19.59 3.83
N PHE A 175 -22.17 20.53 3.00
CA PHE A 175 -20.86 20.46 2.35
C PHE A 175 -19.89 21.45 2.93
N VAL A 176 -18.70 20.97 3.23
CA VAL A 176 -17.52 21.79 3.55
C VAL A 176 -16.50 21.62 2.42
N LEU A 177 -16.18 22.73 1.75
CA LEU A 177 -15.20 22.76 0.67
C LEU A 177 -13.87 23.27 1.21
N ILE A 178 -12.82 22.49 0.99
CA ILE A 178 -11.45 22.79 1.44
C ILE A 178 -10.54 23.10 0.27
N ASP A 179 -9.35 23.64 0.52
CA ASP A 179 -8.37 24.00 -0.51
C ASP A 179 -7.40 22.87 -0.87
N ALA A 180 -7.67 21.65 -0.44
CA ALA A 180 -7.00 20.44 -0.88
C ALA A 180 -7.97 19.54 -1.65
N GLY A 181 -7.47 18.81 -2.64
CA GLY A 181 -8.26 17.91 -3.47
C GLY A 181 -7.66 16.50 -3.54
N PHE A 182 -8.22 15.64 -4.39
CA PHE A 182 -7.71 14.29 -4.57
C PHE A 182 -6.29 14.27 -5.19
N ASN A 183 -5.82 15.35 -5.80
CA ASN A 183 -4.42 15.52 -6.22
C ASN A 183 -3.46 15.59 -5.02
N ASP A 184 -3.94 16.03 -3.85
CA ASP A 184 -3.17 16.06 -2.60
C ASP A 184 -3.34 14.75 -1.83
N LEU A 185 -4.57 14.27 -1.65
CA LEU A 185 -4.90 12.99 -1.00
C LEU A 185 -5.84 12.15 -1.87
N MET A 186 -5.25 11.35 -2.74
CA MET A 186 -5.98 10.55 -3.75
C MET A 186 -6.75 9.35 -3.18
N ARG A 187 -6.33 8.81 -2.04
CA ARG A 187 -6.83 7.53 -1.54
C ARG A 187 -8.34 7.44 -1.33
N PRO A 188 -9.04 8.44 -0.81
CA PRO A 188 -10.51 8.41 -0.74
C PRO A 188 -11.16 8.27 -2.12
N ALA A 189 -10.72 9.05 -3.10
CA ALA A 189 -11.28 9.02 -4.46
C ALA A 189 -10.94 7.74 -5.22
N MET A 190 -9.71 7.24 -5.06
CA MET A 190 -9.23 6.09 -5.82
C MET A 190 -9.66 4.74 -5.24
N TYR A 191 -9.70 4.63 -3.92
CA TYR A 191 -9.89 3.37 -3.21
C TYR A 191 -11.07 3.37 -2.22
N GLY A 192 -11.77 4.50 -2.05
CA GLY A 192 -12.74 4.66 -0.98
C GLY A 192 -12.13 4.58 0.42
N SER A 193 -10.82 4.84 0.53
CA SER A 193 -10.11 4.68 1.80
C SER A 193 -10.59 5.69 2.82
N TYR A 194 -10.87 5.20 4.03
CA TYR A 194 -11.21 6.04 5.16
C TYR A 194 -9.97 6.79 5.66
N HIS A 195 -10.16 8.06 6.00
CA HIS A 195 -9.26 8.88 6.80
C HIS A 195 -10.09 9.60 7.85
N ALA A 196 -9.72 9.49 9.10
CA ALA A 196 -10.34 10.30 10.15
C ALA A 196 -10.03 11.77 9.89
N ILE A 197 -11.01 12.63 10.12
CA ILE A 197 -10.90 14.07 9.88
C ILE A 197 -11.16 14.78 11.19
N SER A 198 -10.21 15.58 11.65
CA SER A 198 -10.39 16.49 12.78
C SER A 198 -10.55 17.92 12.30
N ALA A 199 -11.12 18.79 13.12
CA ALA A 199 -11.28 20.20 12.82
C ALA A 199 -10.44 21.06 13.76
N MET A 200 -9.92 22.18 13.21
CA MET A 200 -9.19 23.20 13.97
C MET A 200 -9.73 24.58 13.57
N THR A 201 -9.77 25.50 14.53
CA THR A 201 -10.20 26.86 14.27
C THR A 201 -9.07 27.73 13.73
N GLY A 202 -9.39 28.64 12.81
CA GLY A 202 -8.42 29.60 12.30
C GLY A 202 -8.16 30.78 13.23
N ASP A 203 -9.06 31.04 14.19
CA ASP A 203 -9.04 32.19 15.10
C ASP A 203 -8.80 31.82 16.58
N GLY A 204 -8.59 30.53 16.88
CA GLY A 204 -8.34 30.02 18.22
C GLY A 204 -9.57 29.83 19.12
N ARG A 205 -10.81 29.98 18.56
CA ARG A 205 -12.03 29.66 19.32
C ARG A 205 -12.11 28.18 19.67
N SER A 206 -12.80 27.84 20.77
CA SER A 206 -13.04 26.44 21.12
C SER A 206 -14.10 25.81 20.22
N LEU A 207 -13.90 24.54 19.84
CA LEU A 207 -14.88 23.69 19.16
C LEU A 207 -15.66 22.78 20.12
N GLU A 208 -15.37 22.78 21.42
CA GLU A 208 -15.99 21.84 22.38
C GLU A 208 -17.51 21.96 22.49
N GLN A 209 -18.04 23.19 22.31
CA GLN A 209 -19.47 23.46 22.39
C GLN A 209 -20.14 23.70 21.02
N VAL A 210 -19.38 23.51 19.94
CA VAL A 210 -19.90 23.68 18.58
C VAL A 210 -20.73 22.45 18.22
N PRO A 211 -21.93 22.63 17.65
CA PRO A 211 -22.77 21.52 17.19
C PRO A 211 -22.02 20.60 16.21
N GLN A 212 -22.23 19.31 16.37
CA GLN A 212 -21.75 18.32 15.41
C GLN A 212 -22.72 18.23 14.22
N VAL A 213 -22.20 18.21 13.01
CA VAL A 213 -22.98 18.20 11.76
C VAL A 213 -22.51 17.06 10.87
N GLU A 214 -23.47 16.35 10.29
CA GLU A 214 -23.22 15.34 9.25
C GLU A 214 -22.70 16.02 7.98
N THR A 215 -21.40 15.98 7.76
CA THR A 215 -20.66 16.79 6.80
C THR A 215 -20.08 15.95 5.67
N VAL A 216 -20.26 16.40 4.44
CA VAL A 216 -19.51 15.96 3.26
C VAL A 216 -18.32 16.91 3.09
N VAL A 217 -17.11 16.36 3.05
CA VAL A 217 -15.87 17.11 2.81
C VAL A 217 -15.45 16.92 1.36
N ALA A 218 -15.31 18.01 0.62
CA ALA A 218 -14.96 18.00 -0.80
C ALA A 218 -13.85 19.01 -1.11
N GLY A 219 -13.10 18.70 -2.18
CA GLY A 219 -12.01 19.54 -2.67
C GLY A 219 -12.43 20.57 -3.70
N PRO A 220 -11.46 21.34 -4.26
CA PRO A 220 -11.72 22.44 -5.18
C PRO A 220 -11.71 22.03 -6.67
N LEU A 221 -11.42 20.77 -6.99
CA LEU A 221 -11.25 20.34 -8.37
C LEU A 221 -12.59 20.24 -9.11
N CYS A 222 -12.57 20.48 -10.41
CA CYS A 222 -13.74 20.39 -11.27
C CYS A 222 -14.05 18.93 -11.65
N GLU A 223 -14.13 18.06 -10.65
CA GLU A 223 -14.39 16.63 -10.77
C GLU A 223 -15.31 16.17 -9.63
N SER A 224 -16.42 15.52 -9.97
CA SER A 224 -17.41 15.07 -9.00
C SER A 224 -16.87 14.09 -7.95
N GLY A 225 -15.82 13.36 -8.28
CA GLY A 225 -15.12 12.45 -7.38
C GLY A 225 -14.15 13.12 -6.41
N ASP A 226 -14.01 14.45 -6.45
CA ASP A 226 -13.14 15.19 -5.53
C ASP A 226 -13.81 15.37 -4.15
N VAL A 227 -14.04 14.24 -3.49
CA VAL A 227 -14.70 14.12 -2.20
C VAL A 227 -13.86 13.24 -1.28
N PHE A 228 -13.54 13.75 -0.10
CA PHE A 228 -12.76 13.03 0.91
C PHE A 228 -13.60 12.01 1.69
N THR A 229 -14.90 12.28 1.81
CA THR A 229 -15.86 11.45 2.53
C THR A 229 -16.67 10.59 1.55
N GLN A 230 -16.01 9.59 0.97
CA GLN A 230 -16.64 8.63 0.06
C GLN A 230 -16.12 7.22 0.29
N GLN A 231 -16.93 6.24 -0.10
CA GLN A 231 -16.59 4.83 -0.15
C GLN A 231 -16.06 4.41 -1.54
N GLU A 232 -15.58 3.18 -1.64
CA GLU A 232 -15.27 2.57 -2.94
C GLU A 232 -16.47 2.64 -3.88
N GLY A 233 -16.19 2.94 -5.15
CA GLY A 233 -17.24 3.19 -6.15
C GLY A 233 -17.80 4.60 -6.16
N GLY A 234 -17.26 5.53 -5.35
CA GLY A 234 -17.65 6.95 -5.37
C GLY A 234 -18.92 7.28 -4.59
N LYS A 235 -19.42 6.35 -3.77
CA LYS A 235 -20.59 6.63 -2.93
C LYS A 235 -20.23 7.65 -1.85
N VAL A 236 -20.83 8.84 -1.96
CA VAL A 236 -20.63 9.94 -1.00
C VAL A 236 -21.25 9.60 0.35
N GLU A 237 -20.47 9.78 1.40
CA GLU A 237 -20.89 9.64 2.81
C GLU A 237 -20.72 10.95 3.56
N THR A 238 -21.20 10.96 4.79
CA THR A 238 -20.97 12.06 5.75
C THR A 238 -19.99 11.62 6.84
N ARG A 239 -19.41 12.61 7.49
CA ARG A 239 -18.70 12.47 8.76
C ARG A 239 -19.32 13.42 9.77
N LEU A 240 -19.46 12.97 10.99
CA LEU A 240 -19.91 13.83 12.09
C LEU A 240 -18.74 14.72 12.52
N LEU A 241 -18.78 15.99 12.16
CA LEU A 241 -17.73 16.98 12.43
C LEU A 241 -18.30 18.18 13.15
N PRO A 242 -17.50 18.91 13.95
CA PRO A 242 -17.90 20.21 14.48
C PRO A 242 -18.29 21.16 13.33
N ALA A 243 -19.31 21.95 13.49
CA ALA A 243 -19.69 22.97 12.53
C ALA A 243 -18.56 24.00 12.37
N VAL A 244 -17.89 23.95 11.22
CA VAL A 244 -16.79 24.84 10.86
C VAL A 244 -17.26 25.98 9.98
N VAL A 245 -16.45 27.03 9.87
CA VAL A 245 -16.71 28.20 9.02
C VAL A 245 -15.51 28.44 8.09
N PRO A 246 -15.68 29.21 7.01
CA PRO A 246 -14.55 29.63 6.16
C PRO A 246 -13.43 30.26 6.98
N GLY A 247 -12.19 29.81 6.75
CA GLY A 247 -11.01 30.19 7.52
C GLY A 247 -10.58 29.19 8.59
N ASP A 248 -11.44 28.24 8.98
CA ASP A 248 -11.05 27.09 9.79
C ASP A 248 -10.25 26.07 8.98
N TYR A 249 -9.80 25.02 9.64
CA TYR A 249 -9.04 23.96 9.00
C TYR A 249 -9.68 22.59 9.27
N LEU A 250 -9.65 21.73 8.26
CA LEU A 250 -9.86 20.30 8.41
C LEU A 250 -8.54 19.56 8.27
N VAL A 251 -8.37 18.53 9.08
CA VAL A 251 -7.12 17.77 9.18
C VAL A 251 -7.40 16.29 8.98
N PRO A 252 -7.40 15.78 7.75
CA PRO A 252 -7.33 14.35 7.49
C PRO A 252 -6.05 13.76 8.06
N VAL A 253 -6.18 12.73 8.91
CA VAL A 253 -5.06 12.06 9.57
C VAL A 253 -4.67 10.77 8.87
N SER A 254 -3.56 10.16 9.28
CA SER A 254 -2.97 8.96 8.66
C SER A 254 -2.66 9.18 7.17
N TYR A 255 -2.15 10.37 6.89
CA TYR A 255 -1.78 10.81 5.55
C TYR A 255 -0.50 10.14 5.10
N THR A 256 -0.62 9.19 4.20
CA THR A 256 0.51 8.78 3.37
C THR A 256 0.43 9.51 2.05
N HIS A 257 1.29 10.50 1.87
CA HIS A 257 1.59 10.96 0.54
C HIS A 257 2.33 9.82 -0.18
N LEU A 258 1.60 9.11 -1.04
CA LEU A 258 2.26 8.46 -2.15
C LEU A 258 2.54 9.61 -3.12
N PRO A 259 3.79 10.09 -3.24
CA PRO A 259 4.08 10.92 -4.37
C PRO A 259 3.69 10.06 -5.56
N LEU A 260 2.72 10.51 -6.34
CA LEU A 260 2.71 10.12 -7.74
C LEU A 260 4.16 10.28 -8.15
N PRO A 261 4.83 9.22 -8.65
CA PRO A 261 6.18 9.41 -9.09
C PRO A 261 6.10 10.61 -10.01
N THR A 262 6.69 11.71 -9.59
CA THR A 262 6.99 12.77 -10.50
C THR A 262 7.96 12.10 -11.43
N ILE A 263 7.44 11.50 -12.47
CA ILE A 263 8.23 11.05 -13.58
C ILE A 263 8.78 12.34 -14.12
N CYS A 264 9.94 12.73 -13.63
CA CYS A 264 10.82 13.56 -14.40
C CYS A 264 11.12 12.69 -15.62
N SER A 265 10.29 12.82 -16.64
CA SER A 265 10.72 12.49 -17.99
C SER A 265 11.92 13.37 -18.26
N VAL A 266 13.06 12.77 -18.30
CA VAL A 266 14.22 13.31 -19.03
C VAL A 266 14.07 12.85 -20.45
#